data_a3f912f633c7d26a737e74f5f0be78f6
#
_entry.id   a3f912f633c7d26a737e74f5f0be78f6
#
_cell.length_a   1.000
_cell.length_b   1.000
_cell.length_c   1.000
_cell.angle_alpha   90.00
_cell.angle_beta   90.00
_cell.angle_gamma   90.00
#
_symmetry.space_group_name_H-M   'P 1'
#
loop_
_entity.id
_entity.type
_entity.pdbx_description
1 polymer ?
#
loop_
_entity_poly.entity_id
_entity_poly.type
_entity_poly.pdbx_seq_one_letter_code
_entity_poly.pdbx_strand_id
1 'polypeptide(L)'
;MSELSLEGHLHRRCGGHYALAVEEVTIRLSGMTARVDRAMYKCDKCGDRQHTVEQREEAEREAILTMRSQHALLPSKEIKHFRESVGLTTAQLGELLHGLPKGIVEGWEKGRYLQSPAVDAMLRSLTDREERERRAARAGFVLPPIPGEIVADPSLAAPSAAPIGEMPVEAVAEEPDREASGVHG
;
A
#
# COMPACT_ATOMS: atom_id res chain seq x y z
N MET A 1 23.70 -0.69 25.57
CA MET A 1 23.79 0.72 26.00
C MET A 1 22.94 0.81 27.25
N SER A 2 23.53 1.22 28.39
CA SER A 2 22.79 1.26 29.66
C SER A 2 21.71 2.32 29.57
N GLU A 3 20.45 1.92 29.77
CA GLU A 3 19.34 2.85 29.93
C GLU A 3 19.66 3.83 31.06
N LEU A 4 19.62 5.12 30.73
CA LEU A 4 19.76 6.18 31.73
C LEU A 4 18.46 6.23 32.56
N SER A 5 18.39 5.39 33.60
CA SER A 5 17.29 5.48 34.59
C SER A 5 17.46 6.76 35.40
N LEU A 6 16.38 7.53 35.51
CA LEU A 6 16.31 8.70 36.40
C LEU A 6 15.77 8.34 37.79
N GLU A 7 15.43 7.09 38.03
CA GLU A 7 14.86 6.65 39.32
C GLU A 7 15.81 6.96 40.47
N GLY A 8 15.29 7.60 41.54
CA GLY A 8 16.07 8.03 42.68
C GLY A 8 16.96 9.27 42.47
N HIS A 9 17.03 9.81 41.25
CA HIS A 9 17.84 11.01 40.99
C HIS A 9 17.22 12.26 41.58
N LEU A 10 18.08 13.11 42.16
CA LEU A 10 17.70 14.37 42.78
C LEU A 10 17.20 15.37 41.74
N HIS A 11 16.00 15.89 41.89
CA HIS A 11 15.51 17.04 41.12
C HIS A 11 16.07 18.33 41.68
N ARG A 12 17.09 18.89 41.07
CA ARG A 12 17.89 20.02 41.57
C ARG A 12 17.10 21.27 41.87
N ARG A 13 15.94 21.51 41.22
CA ARG A 13 15.13 22.72 41.42
C ARG A 13 14.32 22.71 42.69
N CYS A 14 13.88 21.56 43.15
CA CYS A 14 13.00 21.47 44.31
C CYS A 14 13.52 20.56 45.44
N GLY A 15 14.60 19.83 45.22
CA GLY A 15 15.17 18.88 46.18
C GLY A 15 14.32 17.64 46.38
N GLY A 16 13.40 17.31 45.46
CA GLY A 16 12.69 16.04 45.42
C GLY A 16 13.47 14.99 44.64
N HIS A 17 12.93 13.76 44.55
CA HIS A 17 13.52 12.67 43.79
C HIS A 17 12.55 12.19 42.71
N TYR A 18 13.11 11.70 41.59
CA TYR A 18 12.30 11.09 40.55
C TYR A 18 11.96 9.64 40.88
N ALA A 19 10.71 9.26 40.72
CA ALA A 19 10.21 7.90 40.82
C ALA A 19 9.53 7.52 39.51
N LEU A 20 9.63 6.24 39.15
CA LEU A 20 8.93 5.71 37.98
C LEU A 20 7.42 5.78 38.22
N ALA A 21 6.68 6.30 37.26
CA ALA A 21 5.24 6.39 37.24
C ALA A 21 4.71 6.02 35.86
N VAL A 22 3.44 5.58 35.78
CA VAL A 22 2.72 5.36 34.52
C VAL A 22 1.53 6.31 34.52
N GLU A 23 1.40 7.10 33.47
CA GLU A 23 0.27 8.01 33.31
C GLU A 23 -0.35 7.86 31.92
N GLU A 24 -1.68 7.91 31.84
CA GLU A 24 -2.39 7.96 30.57
C GLU A 24 -2.06 9.28 29.86
N VAL A 25 -1.60 9.18 28.62
CA VAL A 25 -1.30 10.32 27.76
C VAL A 25 -2.07 10.24 26.45
N THR A 26 -2.43 11.41 25.91
CA THR A 26 -3.05 11.49 24.59
C THR A 26 -1.97 11.77 23.55
N ILE A 27 -1.80 10.86 22.61
CA ILE A 27 -0.88 11.01 21.47
C ILE A 27 -1.70 11.33 20.22
N ARG A 28 -1.22 12.27 19.43
CA ARG A 28 -1.84 12.67 18.16
C ARG A 28 -0.87 12.44 17.01
N LEU A 29 -1.28 11.60 16.04
CA LEU A 29 -0.50 11.27 14.84
C LEU A 29 -1.42 11.24 13.61
N SER A 30 -0.97 11.82 12.50
CA SER A 30 -1.70 11.79 11.21
C SER A 30 -3.17 12.24 11.30
N GLY A 31 -3.47 13.20 12.18
CA GLY A 31 -4.83 13.71 12.41
C GLY A 31 -5.71 12.84 13.33
N MET A 32 -5.20 11.70 13.80
CA MET A 32 -5.88 10.79 14.73
C MET A 32 -5.33 10.94 16.15
N THR A 33 -6.08 10.45 17.14
CA THR A 33 -5.67 10.48 18.54
C THR A 33 -5.88 9.12 19.20
N ALA A 34 -4.95 8.73 20.07
CA ALA A 34 -5.12 7.60 20.96
C ALA A 34 -4.73 7.97 22.39
N ARG A 35 -5.33 7.32 23.35
CA ARG A 35 -4.92 7.33 24.75
C ARG A 35 -4.14 6.06 25.02
N VAL A 36 -2.97 6.22 25.58
CA VAL A 36 -2.07 5.10 25.91
C VAL A 36 -1.37 5.39 27.22
N ASP A 37 -0.97 4.35 27.89
CA ASP A 37 -0.15 4.45 29.08
C ASP A 37 1.30 4.74 28.71
N ARG A 38 1.92 5.71 29.39
CA ARG A 38 3.32 6.03 29.21
C ARG A 38 4.06 5.99 30.53
N ALA A 39 5.09 5.15 30.59
CA ALA A 39 6.05 5.18 31.67
C ALA A 39 6.84 6.50 31.64
N MET A 40 7.01 7.13 32.78
CA MET A 40 7.75 8.37 32.94
C MET A 40 8.34 8.47 34.34
N TYR A 41 9.25 9.39 34.53
CA TYR A 41 9.77 9.74 35.85
C TYR A 41 9.05 10.98 36.38
N LYS A 42 8.47 10.90 37.57
CA LYS A 42 7.75 11.99 38.24
C LYS A 42 8.44 12.38 39.54
N CYS A 43 8.69 13.67 39.71
CA CYS A 43 9.26 14.16 40.95
C CYS A 43 8.24 14.09 42.09
N ASP A 44 8.62 13.47 43.21
CA ASP A 44 7.77 13.28 44.41
C ASP A 44 7.37 14.62 45.07
N LYS A 45 8.18 15.67 44.91
CA LYS A 45 7.95 16.95 45.57
C LYS A 45 7.22 17.98 44.72
N CYS A 46 7.55 18.13 43.45
CA CYS A 46 6.96 19.18 42.59
C CYS A 46 6.12 18.62 41.43
N GLY A 47 6.09 17.30 41.24
CA GLY A 47 5.33 16.67 40.17
C GLY A 47 5.93 16.85 38.76
N ASP A 48 7.15 17.40 38.65
CA ASP A 48 7.85 17.54 37.36
C ASP A 48 7.97 16.16 36.68
N ARG A 49 7.76 16.12 35.37
CA ARG A 49 7.72 14.91 34.58
C ARG A 49 8.86 14.86 33.56
N GLN A 50 9.57 13.77 33.56
CA GLN A 50 10.65 13.48 32.59
C GLN A 50 10.41 12.10 31.98
N HIS A 51 10.81 11.90 30.74
CA HIS A 51 10.77 10.58 30.10
C HIS A 51 11.99 10.38 29.21
N THR A 52 12.42 9.16 29.09
CA THR A 52 13.49 8.78 28.15
C THR A 52 12.97 8.72 26.72
N VAL A 53 13.87 8.63 25.77
CA VAL A 53 13.54 8.44 24.35
C VAL A 53 12.78 7.12 24.17
N GLU A 54 13.24 6.07 24.84
CA GLU A 54 12.65 4.73 24.80
C GLU A 54 11.21 4.71 25.32
N GLN A 55 10.96 5.36 26.45
CA GLN A 55 9.60 5.49 27.03
C GLN A 55 8.64 6.22 26.09
N ARG A 56 9.13 7.25 25.40
CA ARG A 56 8.35 7.97 24.39
C ARG A 56 8.05 7.09 23.19
N GLU A 57 9.09 6.44 22.64
CA GLU A 57 8.95 5.58 21.46
C GLU A 57 8.03 4.39 21.71
N GLU A 58 8.05 3.82 22.93
CA GLU A 58 7.14 2.76 23.32
C GLU A 58 5.69 3.23 23.31
N ALA A 59 5.39 4.36 23.94
CA ALA A 59 4.06 4.94 23.93
C ALA A 59 3.60 5.32 22.51
N GLU A 60 4.50 5.82 21.66
CA GLU A 60 4.19 6.10 20.26
C GLU A 60 3.88 4.82 19.47
N ARG A 61 4.61 3.72 19.69
CA ARG A 61 4.32 2.42 19.07
C ARG A 61 2.95 1.90 19.47
N GLU A 62 2.62 1.97 20.76
CA GLU A 62 1.31 1.56 21.27
C GLU A 62 0.18 2.43 20.67
N ALA A 63 0.38 3.75 20.62
CA ALA A 63 -0.56 4.67 20.00
C ALA A 63 -0.80 4.35 18.51
N ILE A 64 0.25 4.02 17.76
CA ILE A 64 0.14 3.62 16.34
C ILE A 64 -0.71 2.35 16.21
N LEU A 65 -0.49 1.33 17.04
CA LEU A 65 -1.26 0.10 17.02
C LEU A 65 -2.73 0.35 17.37
N THR A 66 -2.97 1.13 18.42
CA THR A 66 -4.32 1.52 18.88
C THR A 66 -5.07 2.27 17.78
N MET A 67 -4.46 3.28 17.16
CA MET A 67 -5.08 4.05 16.08
C MET A 67 -5.36 3.19 14.85
N ARG A 68 -4.43 2.28 14.48
CA ARG A 68 -4.67 1.34 13.37
C ARG A 68 -5.91 0.48 13.60
N SER A 69 -6.04 -0.05 14.81
CA SER A 69 -7.21 -0.84 15.19
C SER A 69 -8.50 -0.02 15.19
N GLN A 70 -8.48 1.14 15.85
CA GLN A 70 -9.66 2.03 15.98
C GLN A 70 -10.18 2.52 14.63
N HIS A 71 -9.29 2.79 13.68
CA HIS A 71 -9.64 3.33 12.36
C HIS A 71 -9.60 2.27 11.26
N ALA A 72 -9.49 0.98 11.60
CA ALA A 72 -9.42 -0.14 10.66
C ALA A 72 -8.40 0.08 9.52
N LEU A 73 -7.26 0.70 9.82
CA LEU A 73 -6.20 0.96 8.85
C LEU A 73 -5.41 -0.32 8.56
N LEU A 74 -4.82 -0.39 7.37
CA LEU A 74 -3.98 -1.50 6.95
C LEU A 74 -2.81 -1.70 7.93
N PRO A 75 -2.61 -2.92 8.45
CA PRO A 75 -1.45 -3.26 9.25
C PRO A 75 -0.14 -3.14 8.46
N SER A 76 0.96 -2.87 9.14
CA SER A 76 2.29 -2.74 8.53
C SER A 76 2.67 -3.92 7.64
N LYS A 77 2.36 -5.14 8.10
CA LYS A 77 2.67 -6.37 7.36
C LYS A 77 1.85 -6.49 6.08
N GLU A 78 0.60 -6.03 6.08
CA GLU A 78 -0.26 -6.07 4.90
C GLU A 78 0.18 -5.04 3.85
N ILE A 79 0.60 -3.84 4.27
CA ILE A 79 1.18 -2.83 3.36
C ILE A 79 2.41 -3.41 2.65
N LYS A 80 3.32 -4.01 3.41
CA LYS A 80 4.52 -4.66 2.88
C LYS A 80 4.17 -5.81 1.94
N HIS A 81 3.28 -6.71 2.38
CA HIS A 81 2.85 -7.86 1.59
C HIS A 81 2.22 -7.43 0.26
N PHE A 82 1.30 -6.45 0.31
CA PHE A 82 0.70 -5.88 -0.90
C PHE A 82 1.78 -5.37 -1.86
N ARG A 83 2.70 -4.52 -1.40
CA ARG A 83 3.76 -3.98 -2.25
C ARG A 83 4.59 -5.08 -2.92
N GLU A 84 5.00 -6.09 -2.14
CA GLU A 84 5.81 -7.21 -2.63
C GLU A 84 5.04 -8.11 -3.59
N SER A 85 3.75 -8.35 -3.35
CA SER A 85 2.90 -9.17 -4.21
C SER A 85 2.70 -8.58 -5.60
N VAL A 86 2.78 -7.26 -5.73
CA VAL A 86 2.68 -6.56 -7.02
C VAL A 86 4.05 -6.15 -7.59
N GLY A 87 5.16 -6.60 -6.99
CA GLY A 87 6.52 -6.39 -7.47
C GLY A 87 7.05 -4.96 -7.33
N LEU A 88 6.42 -4.10 -6.52
CA LEU A 88 6.81 -2.71 -6.37
C LEU A 88 7.98 -2.54 -5.38
N THR A 89 8.88 -1.61 -5.66
CA THR A 89 9.80 -1.06 -4.67
C THR A 89 9.09 -0.08 -3.74
N THR A 90 9.67 0.23 -2.58
CA THR A 90 9.13 1.25 -1.67
C THR A 90 9.07 2.64 -2.32
N ALA A 91 10.02 2.95 -3.21
CA ALA A 91 10.02 4.19 -3.97
C ALA A 91 8.85 4.24 -4.97
N GLN A 92 8.64 3.17 -5.75
CA GLN A 92 7.54 3.09 -6.71
C GLN A 92 6.17 3.16 -6.02
N LEU A 93 6.00 2.48 -4.88
CA LEU A 93 4.77 2.62 -4.11
C LEU A 93 4.57 4.06 -3.63
N GLY A 94 5.63 4.75 -3.22
CA GLY A 94 5.58 6.17 -2.87
C GLY A 94 5.11 7.05 -4.03
N GLU A 95 5.62 6.80 -5.23
CA GLU A 95 5.20 7.52 -6.45
C GLU A 95 3.72 7.30 -6.77
N LEU A 96 3.20 6.07 -6.63
CA LEU A 96 1.76 5.78 -6.80
C LEU A 96 0.88 6.50 -5.76
N LEU A 97 1.47 6.88 -4.63
CA LEU A 97 0.81 7.61 -3.54
C LEU A 97 1.14 9.12 -3.56
N HIS A 98 1.17 9.71 -4.76
CA HIS A 98 1.44 11.14 -4.99
C HIS A 98 2.86 11.60 -4.63
N GLY A 99 3.86 10.79 -4.93
CA GLY A 99 5.27 11.17 -4.77
C GLY A 99 5.75 11.14 -3.31
N LEU A 100 5.18 10.27 -2.48
CA LEU A 100 5.65 10.13 -1.10
C LEU A 100 7.07 9.56 -1.06
N PRO A 101 7.95 10.11 -0.22
CA PRO A 101 9.31 9.62 -0.06
C PRO A 101 9.33 8.14 0.38
N LYS A 102 10.24 7.33 -0.19
CA LYS A 102 10.41 5.92 0.17
C LYS A 102 10.51 5.66 1.67
N GLY A 103 11.17 6.57 2.41
CA GLY A 103 11.35 6.45 3.86
C GLY A 103 10.03 6.50 4.65
N ILE A 104 9.01 7.14 4.11
CA ILE A 104 7.66 7.15 4.70
C ILE A 104 7.01 5.77 4.53
N VAL A 105 7.09 5.18 3.33
CA VAL A 105 6.58 3.83 3.06
C VAL A 105 7.30 2.81 3.92
N GLU A 106 8.64 2.87 3.99
CA GLU A 106 9.44 2.01 4.88
C GLU A 106 9.05 2.17 6.35
N GLY A 107 8.73 3.40 6.77
CA GLY A 107 8.25 3.70 8.12
C GLY A 107 6.92 3.02 8.44
N TRP A 108 5.97 3.00 7.49
CA TRP A 108 4.71 2.28 7.64
C TRP A 108 4.91 0.76 7.72
N GLU A 109 5.74 0.19 6.84
CA GLU A 109 6.03 -1.24 6.81
C GLU A 109 6.75 -1.73 8.08
N LYS A 110 7.57 -0.88 8.67
CA LYS A 110 8.27 -1.13 9.94
C LYS A 110 7.44 -0.78 11.19
N GLY A 111 6.23 -0.26 11.02
CA GLY A 111 5.36 0.15 12.12
C GLY A 111 5.81 1.40 12.87
N ARG A 112 6.78 2.15 12.33
CA ARG A 112 7.29 3.39 12.94
C ARG A 112 6.43 4.60 12.66
N TYR A 113 5.69 4.58 11.55
CA TYR A 113 4.81 5.67 11.14
C TYR A 113 3.39 5.16 10.93
N LEU A 114 2.44 6.06 11.06
CA LEU A 114 1.02 5.80 10.83
C LEU A 114 0.59 6.48 9.52
N GLN A 115 -0.03 5.73 8.63
CA GLN A 115 -0.68 6.29 7.45
C GLN A 115 -1.96 7.03 7.86
N SER A 116 -2.28 8.12 7.15
CA SER A 116 -3.58 8.78 7.33
C SER A 116 -4.71 7.95 6.71
N PRO A 117 -5.97 8.13 7.14
CA PRO A 117 -7.11 7.44 6.51
C PRO A 117 -7.21 7.67 4.99
N ALA A 118 -6.85 8.86 4.51
CA ALA A 118 -6.84 9.16 3.08
C ALA A 118 -5.78 8.33 2.32
N VAL A 119 -4.59 8.21 2.88
CA VAL A 119 -3.53 7.35 2.32
C VAL A 119 -3.90 5.88 2.39
N ASP A 120 -4.54 5.44 3.47
CA ASP A 120 -5.03 4.06 3.58
C ASP A 120 -6.07 3.73 2.51
N ALA A 121 -7.01 4.64 2.25
CA ALA A 121 -7.98 4.49 1.16
C ALA A 121 -7.29 4.41 -0.21
N MET A 122 -6.25 5.22 -0.44
CA MET A 122 -5.44 5.13 -1.66
C MET A 122 -4.69 3.80 -1.77
N LEU A 123 -4.07 3.31 -0.69
CA LEU A 123 -3.43 1.99 -0.65
C LEU A 123 -4.40 0.88 -1.03
N ARG A 124 -5.62 0.90 -0.49
CA ARG A 124 -6.67 -0.07 -0.81
C ARG A 124 -7.10 0.02 -2.27
N SER A 125 -7.20 1.22 -2.86
CA SER A 125 -7.55 1.37 -4.28
C SER A 125 -6.48 0.79 -5.21
N LEU A 126 -5.22 0.70 -4.77
CA LEU A 126 -4.14 0.10 -5.54
C LEU A 126 -4.23 -1.44 -5.63
N THR A 127 -5.17 -2.10 -4.98
CA THR A 127 -5.46 -3.53 -5.22
C THR A 127 -6.03 -3.73 -6.61
N ASP A 128 -6.69 -2.72 -7.18
CA ASP A 128 -7.13 -2.71 -8.57
C ASP A 128 -5.92 -2.46 -9.51
N ARG A 129 -5.76 -3.34 -10.51
CA ARG A 129 -4.68 -3.27 -11.50
C ARG A 129 -4.78 -2.03 -12.37
N GLU A 130 -5.98 -1.70 -12.84
CA GLU A 130 -6.20 -0.53 -13.72
C GLU A 130 -5.85 0.77 -12.99
N GLU A 131 -6.20 0.87 -11.71
CA GLU A 131 -5.85 2.03 -10.89
C GLU A 131 -4.32 2.14 -10.72
N ARG A 132 -3.62 1.02 -10.49
CA ARG A 132 -2.15 1.02 -10.44
C ARG A 132 -1.54 1.49 -11.75
N GLU A 133 -2.01 0.96 -12.88
CA GLU A 133 -1.52 1.33 -14.22
C GLU A 133 -1.77 2.81 -14.51
N ARG A 134 -2.95 3.34 -14.22
CA ARG A 134 -3.26 4.78 -14.36
C ARG A 134 -2.33 5.65 -13.55
N ARG A 135 -2.07 5.28 -12.29
CA ARG A 135 -1.17 6.06 -11.40
C ARG A 135 0.28 5.96 -11.84
N ALA A 136 0.74 4.79 -12.25
CA ALA A 136 2.08 4.59 -12.78
C ALA A 136 2.31 5.44 -14.05
N ALA A 137 1.35 5.46 -14.97
CA ALA A 137 1.41 6.30 -16.17
C ALA A 137 1.50 7.79 -15.82
N ARG A 138 0.74 8.26 -14.83
CA ARG A 138 0.82 9.65 -14.34
C ARG A 138 2.17 9.97 -13.68
N ALA A 139 2.74 8.99 -12.97
CA ALA A 139 4.04 9.11 -12.32
C ALA A 139 5.22 8.89 -13.30
N GLY A 140 4.94 8.53 -14.54
CA GLY A 140 5.95 8.41 -15.60
C GLY A 140 6.78 7.12 -15.55
N PHE A 141 6.27 6.04 -14.94
CA PHE A 141 6.95 4.76 -14.96
C PHE A 141 6.03 3.60 -15.38
N VAL A 142 6.65 2.50 -15.82
CA VAL A 142 5.96 1.25 -16.14
C VAL A 142 5.96 0.34 -14.93
N LEU A 143 4.81 -0.27 -14.62
CA LEU A 143 4.73 -1.24 -13.54
C LEU A 143 5.63 -2.45 -13.82
N PRO A 144 6.30 -3.00 -12.82
CA PRO A 144 7.00 -4.27 -12.97
C PRO A 144 6.00 -5.41 -13.24
N PRO A 145 6.43 -6.49 -13.87
CA PRO A 145 5.63 -7.70 -13.97
C PRO A 145 5.30 -8.22 -12.56
N ILE A 146 4.08 -8.71 -12.38
CA ILE A 146 3.68 -9.29 -11.10
C ILE A 146 4.48 -10.58 -10.87
N PRO A 147 5.11 -10.77 -9.71
CA PRO A 147 5.83 -12.00 -9.40
C PRO A 147 4.94 -13.24 -9.60
N GLY A 148 5.38 -14.17 -10.47
CA GLY A 148 4.62 -15.37 -10.82
C GLY A 148 3.59 -15.21 -11.95
N GLU A 149 3.38 -14.02 -12.49
CA GLU A 149 2.62 -13.85 -13.72
C GLU A 149 3.49 -14.30 -14.92
N ILE A 150 3.02 -15.31 -15.65
CA ILE A 150 3.66 -15.72 -16.90
C ILE A 150 3.33 -14.62 -17.91
N VAL A 151 4.28 -13.72 -18.15
CA VAL A 151 4.18 -12.79 -19.27
C VAL A 151 4.22 -13.64 -20.53
N ALA A 152 3.09 -13.75 -21.22
CA ALA A 152 3.09 -14.38 -22.54
C ALA A 152 4.08 -13.61 -23.41
N ASP A 153 5.15 -14.29 -23.83
CA ASP A 153 6.17 -13.73 -24.71
C ASP A 153 5.46 -13.28 -26.01
N PRO A 154 5.42 -12.00 -26.33
CA PRO A 154 4.79 -11.52 -27.57
C PRO A 154 5.47 -12.10 -28.82
N SER A 155 6.69 -12.67 -28.67
CA SER A 155 7.41 -13.38 -29.73
C SER A 155 6.82 -14.77 -30.03
N LEU A 156 5.99 -15.32 -29.15
CA LEU A 156 5.29 -16.60 -29.29
C LEU A 156 3.85 -16.43 -29.84
N ALA A 157 3.43 -15.22 -30.20
CA ALA A 157 2.23 -15.02 -30.99
C ALA A 157 2.44 -15.76 -32.33
N ALA A 158 1.69 -16.84 -32.49
CA ALA A 158 1.71 -17.64 -33.71
C ALA A 158 1.62 -16.72 -34.93
N PRO A 159 2.39 -16.99 -36.02
CA PRO A 159 2.30 -16.19 -37.22
C PRO A 159 0.83 -16.19 -37.66
N SER A 160 0.30 -14.98 -37.84
CA SER A 160 -1.02 -14.76 -38.39
C SER A 160 -1.24 -15.68 -39.55
N ALA A 161 -2.29 -16.51 -39.48
CA ALA A 161 -2.68 -17.38 -40.60
C ALA A 161 -2.69 -16.54 -41.90
N ALA A 162 -1.89 -16.94 -42.85
CA ALA A 162 -1.88 -16.33 -44.19
C ALA A 162 -3.33 -16.36 -44.72
N PRO A 163 -3.75 -15.33 -45.44
CA PRO A 163 -5.08 -15.34 -46.05
C PRO A 163 -5.17 -16.58 -46.97
N ILE A 164 -6.17 -17.41 -46.73
CA ILE A 164 -6.51 -18.52 -47.60
C ILE A 164 -6.82 -17.91 -48.96
N GLY A 165 -5.93 -18.16 -49.95
CA GLY A 165 -6.11 -17.69 -51.32
C GLY A 165 -7.49 -18.11 -51.83
N GLU A 166 -8.22 -17.14 -52.35
CA GLU A 166 -9.45 -17.41 -53.12
C GLU A 166 -9.13 -18.40 -54.24
N MET A 167 -9.72 -19.58 -54.19
CA MET A 167 -9.75 -20.51 -55.32
C MET A 167 -10.61 -19.89 -56.43
N PRO A 168 -10.14 -19.83 -57.67
CA PRO A 168 -10.96 -19.35 -58.78
C PRO A 168 -12.16 -20.28 -58.97
N VAL A 169 -13.33 -19.71 -58.94
CA VAL A 169 -14.58 -20.40 -59.29
C VAL A 169 -14.57 -20.56 -60.81
N GLU A 170 -14.34 -21.81 -61.26
CA GLU A 170 -14.54 -22.16 -62.68
C GLU A 170 -16.01 -21.92 -63.05
N ALA A 171 -16.18 -21.14 -64.11
CA ALA A 171 -17.46 -20.86 -64.73
C ALA A 171 -18.08 -22.15 -65.27
N VAL A 172 -19.21 -22.56 -64.69
CA VAL A 172 -20.05 -23.59 -65.30
C VAL A 172 -20.88 -22.94 -66.39
N ALA A 173 -20.68 -23.40 -67.60
CA ALA A 173 -21.36 -22.98 -68.81
C ALA A 173 -22.86 -23.17 -68.72
N GLU A 174 -23.59 -22.13 -69.09
CA GLU A 174 -25.03 -22.17 -69.38
C GLU A 174 -25.30 -23.10 -70.57
N GLU A 175 -26.16 -24.06 -70.40
CA GLU A 175 -26.84 -24.71 -71.52
C GLU A 175 -28.20 -24.04 -71.76
N PRO A 176 -28.57 -23.85 -73.05
CA PRO A 176 -29.75 -23.07 -73.38
C PRO A 176 -31.02 -23.94 -73.45
N ASP A 177 -32.11 -23.24 -73.16
CA ASP A 177 -33.51 -23.52 -73.39
C ASP A 177 -33.88 -24.65 -74.30
N ARG A 178 -34.82 -25.46 -73.86
CA ARG A 178 -35.82 -26.09 -74.72
C ARG A 178 -37.23 -25.78 -74.23
N GLU A 179 -37.87 -24.97 -75.07
CA GLU A 179 -39.35 -24.83 -75.08
C GLU A 179 -40.02 -26.19 -75.19
N ALA A 180 -41.10 -26.33 -74.49
CA ALA A 180 -42.25 -27.14 -74.92
C ALA A 180 -43.56 -26.66 -74.29
N SER A 181 -44.25 -25.95 -75.09
CA SER A 181 -45.65 -25.93 -75.42
C SER A 181 -46.56 -27.02 -74.82
N GLY A 182 -47.76 -26.62 -74.45
CA GLY A 182 -48.92 -27.50 -74.35
C GLY A 182 -49.81 -27.13 -73.17
N VAL A 183 -50.77 -26.25 -73.30
CA VAL A 183 -52.14 -26.39 -73.76
C VAL A 183 -53.03 -27.21 -72.80
N HIS A 184 -54.14 -26.52 -72.43
CA HIS A 184 -55.48 -26.94 -71.99
C HIS A 184 -55.72 -27.33 -70.51
N GLY A 185 -56.75 -26.66 -70.07
CA GLY A 185 -57.70 -27.06 -69.07
C GLY A 185 -58.27 -25.88 -68.30
#